data_ee6c119fb0cd7b377ceffb1aa4224734
#
_entry.id   ee6c119fb0cd7b377ceffb1aa4224734
#
_cell.length_a   1.000
_cell.length_b   1.000
_cell.length_c   1.000
_cell.angle_alpha   90.00
_cell.angle_beta   90.00
_cell.angle_gamma   90.00
#
_symmetry.space_group_name_H-M   'P 1'
#
loop_
_entity.id
_entity.type
_entity.pdbx_description
1 polymer ?
#
loop_
_entity_poly.entity_id
_entity_poly.type
_entity_poly.pdbx_seq_one_letter_code
_entity_poly.pdbx_strand_id
1 'polypeptide(L)'
;MTDPKSPLILVVDDYQDAREMYAEYLQFSGFRVAEAKNGNEAVEQALALKPALILMDLSLPGMDGWEATRRLKADESTRHIPIVALTGHALAGASEGAKKAGCDSFVTKPCLPDDLVVEVRRMLNTAKPA
;
A
#
# COMPACT_ATOMS: atom_id res chain seq x y z
N MET A 1 -7.61 21.58 0.29
CA MET A 1 -6.64 21.22 -0.76
C MET A 1 -5.42 20.54 -0.17
N THR A 2 -4.95 19.50 -0.85
CA THR A 2 -3.80 18.77 -0.35
C THR A 2 -2.50 19.50 -0.72
N ASP A 3 -1.61 19.65 0.25
CA ASP A 3 -0.29 20.25 0.03
C ASP A 3 0.49 19.40 -0.97
N PRO A 4 1.08 19.99 -2.04
CA PRO A 4 1.91 19.23 -2.99
C PRO A 4 3.10 18.53 -2.34
N LYS A 5 3.49 18.95 -1.13
CA LYS A 5 4.58 18.31 -0.38
C LYS A 5 4.11 17.18 0.53
N SER A 6 2.81 16.95 0.61
CA SER A 6 2.29 15.86 1.43
C SER A 6 2.71 14.51 0.85
N PRO A 7 2.92 13.49 1.70
CA PRO A 7 3.30 12.17 1.20
C PRO A 7 2.29 11.62 0.22
N LEU A 8 2.77 10.97 -0.83
CA LEU A 8 1.93 10.32 -1.82
C LEU A 8 1.75 8.85 -1.43
N ILE A 9 0.50 8.43 -1.29
CA ILE A 9 0.15 7.05 -0.97
C ILE A 9 -0.44 6.40 -2.22
N LEU A 10 0.12 5.27 -2.61
CA LEU A 10 -0.45 4.48 -3.70
C LEU A 10 -1.38 3.42 -3.11
N VAL A 11 -2.66 3.48 -3.47
CA VAL A 11 -3.67 2.53 -3.00
C VAL A 11 -3.93 1.52 -4.11
N VAL A 12 -3.67 0.25 -3.84
CA VAL A 12 -3.85 -0.84 -4.80
C VAL A 12 -4.95 -1.78 -4.31
N ASP A 13 -6.06 -1.79 -5.02
CA ASP A 13 -7.20 -2.66 -4.71
C ASP A 13 -8.02 -2.83 -5.99
N ASP A 14 -8.41 -4.06 -6.33
CA ASP A 14 -9.19 -4.32 -7.54
C ASP A 14 -10.67 -3.97 -7.36
N TYR A 15 -11.14 -3.87 -6.12
CA TYR A 15 -12.52 -3.50 -5.84
C TYR A 15 -12.64 -1.98 -5.77
N GLN A 16 -13.28 -1.40 -6.77
CA GLN A 16 -13.33 0.05 -6.95
C GLN A 16 -13.87 0.78 -5.72
N ASP A 17 -14.96 0.30 -5.14
CA ASP A 17 -15.59 0.97 -4.01
C ASP A 17 -14.65 1.05 -2.80
N ALA A 18 -13.95 -0.05 -2.51
CA ALA A 18 -12.97 -0.08 -1.41
C ALA A 18 -11.79 0.84 -1.71
N ARG A 19 -11.29 0.78 -2.95
CA ARG A 19 -10.14 1.60 -3.37
C ARG A 19 -10.48 3.10 -3.23
N GLU A 20 -11.65 3.49 -3.71
CA GLU A 20 -12.09 4.89 -3.64
C GLU A 20 -12.31 5.34 -2.19
N MET A 21 -12.87 4.47 -1.37
CA MET A 21 -13.09 4.76 0.05
C MET A 21 -11.76 5.03 0.76
N TYR A 22 -10.78 4.17 0.58
CA TYR A 22 -9.46 4.38 1.18
C TYR A 22 -8.81 5.64 0.65
N ALA A 23 -8.92 5.89 -0.67
CA ALA A 23 -8.35 7.08 -1.29
C ALA A 23 -8.95 8.36 -0.71
N GLU A 24 -10.28 8.43 -0.62
CA GLU A 24 -10.97 9.58 -0.05
C GLU A 24 -10.55 9.84 1.38
N TYR A 25 -10.51 8.79 2.19
CA TYR A 25 -10.19 8.94 3.59
C TYR A 25 -8.75 9.42 3.80
N LEU A 26 -7.83 8.88 3.01
CA LEU A 26 -6.42 9.30 3.06
C LEU A 26 -6.28 10.75 2.61
N GLN A 27 -6.98 11.15 1.55
CA GLN A 27 -6.97 12.55 1.09
C GLN A 27 -7.52 13.48 2.17
N PHE A 28 -8.60 13.09 2.81
CA PHE A 28 -9.19 13.84 3.91
C PHE A 28 -8.20 13.99 5.07
N SER A 29 -7.36 12.99 5.27
CA SER A 29 -6.34 13.00 6.34
C SER A 29 -5.06 13.75 5.95
N GLY A 30 -5.01 14.34 4.77
CA GLY A 30 -3.91 15.20 4.35
C GLY A 30 -2.89 14.56 3.43
N PHE A 31 -3.13 13.34 2.96
CA PHE A 31 -2.21 12.66 2.04
C PHE A 31 -2.61 12.92 0.59
N ARG A 32 -1.61 12.86 -0.30
CA ARG A 32 -1.88 12.75 -1.74
C ARG A 32 -2.08 11.26 -2.04
N VAL A 33 -2.93 10.94 -3.00
CA VAL A 33 -3.26 9.56 -3.32
C VAL A 33 -3.20 9.30 -4.81
N ALA A 34 -2.60 8.17 -5.18
CA ALA A 34 -2.71 7.60 -6.51
C ALA A 34 -3.37 6.22 -6.36
N GLU A 35 -4.01 5.73 -7.39
CA GLU A 35 -4.74 4.47 -7.33
C GLU A 35 -4.27 3.51 -8.41
N ALA A 36 -4.25 2.22 -8.08
CA ALA A 36 -4.00 1.16 -9.05
C ALA A 36 -5.01 0.03 -8.80
N LYS A 37 -5.48 -0.60 -9.85
CA LYS A 37 -6.54 -1.62 -9.75
C LYS A 37 -6.02 -3.05 -9.86
N ASN A 38 -4.74 -3.23 -10.14
CA ASN A 38 -4.13 -4.56 -10.23
C ASN A 38 -2.62 -4.46 -10.00
N GLY A 39 -1.97 -5.61 -9.95
CA GLY A 39 -0.53 -5.69 -9.68
C GLY A 39 0.33 -5.03 -10.74
N ASN A 40 -0.05 -5.15 -12.01
CA ASN A 40 0.71 -4.52 -13.10
C ASN A 40 0.66 -2.99 -12.98
N GLU A 41 -0.51 -2.42 -12.75
CA GLU A 41 -0.64 -0.99 -12.52
C GLU A 41 0.12 -0.55 -11.28
N ALA A 42 0.09 -1.36 -10.23
CA ALA A 42 0.82 -1.05 -9.00
C ALA A 42 2.31 -0.88 -9.28
N VAL A 43 2.90 -1.82 -10.01
CA VAL A 43 4.32 -1.75 -10.35
C VAL A 43 4.61 -0.54 -11.24
N GLU A 44 3.81 -0.32 -12.27
CA GLU A 44 3.98 0.82 -13.18
C GLU A 44 3.88 2.16 -12.45
N GLN A 45 2.85 2.32 -11.62
CA GLN A 45 2.63 3.55 -10.86
C GLN A 45 3.74 3.78 -9.84
N ALA A 46 4.18 2.74 -9.16
CA ALA A 46 5.25 2.88 -8.17
C ALA A 46 6.56 3.29 -8.83
N LEU A 47 6.88 2.73 -9.98
CA LEU A 47 8.08 3.09 -10.71
C LEU A 47 8.02 4.53 -11.24
N ALA A 48 6.84 4.95 -11.71
CA ALA A 48 6.66 6.29 -12.27
C ALA A 48 6.58 7.37 -11.19
N LEU A 49 5.85 7.12 -10.11
CA LEU A 49 5.51 8.14 -9.12
C LEU A 49 6.38 8.12 -7.87
N LYS A 50 7.02 7.00 -7.58
CA LYS A 50 7.84 6.82 -6.36
C LYS A 50 7.08 7.27 -5.11
N PRO A 51 5.95 6.62 -4.79
CA PRO A 51 5.15 7.03 -3.63
C PRO A 51 5.91 6.85 -2.33
N ALA A 52 5.46 7.54 -1.30
CA ALA A 52 6.05 7.44 0.03
C ALA A 52 5.67 6.12 0.72
N LEU A 53 4.54 5.54 0.33
CA LEU A 53 4.03 4.28 0.90
C LEU A 53 3.03 3.65 -0.08
N ILE A 54 2.95 2.33 -0.07
CA ILE A 54 2.01 1.59 -0.89
C ILE A 54 1.10 0.76 0.01
N LEU A 55 -0.22 0.91 -0.18
CA LEU A 55 -1.22 0.02 0.41
C LEU A 55 -1.54 -1.03 -0.65
N MET A 56 -1.19 -2.29 -0.39
CA MET A 56 -1.26 -3.36 -1.36
C MET A 56 -2.26 -4.42 -0.96
N ASP A 57 -3.37 -4.51 -1.70
CA ASP A 57 -4.28 -5.64 -1.53
C ASP A 57 -3.58 -6.91 -2.03
N LEU A 58 -3.59 -7.95 -1.22
CA LEU A 58 -2.95 -9.21 -1.58
C LEU A 58 -3.81 -10.08 -2.49
N SER A 59 -5.10 -9.82 -2.59
CA SER A 59 -6.07 -10.64 -3.34
C SER A 59 -6.35 -10.10 -4.73
N LEU A 60 -5.33 -9.62 -5.44
CA LEU A 60 -5.51 -9.04 -6.77
C LEU A 60 -5.61 -10.11 -7.85
N PRO A 61 -6.39 -9.87 -8.93
CA PRO A 61 -6.42 -10.77 -10.07
C PRO A 61 -5.16 -10.64 -10.92
N GLY A 62 -4.82 -11.70 -11.65
CA GLY A 62 -3.63 -11.70 -12.51
C GLY A 62 -2.35 -11.68 -11.69
N MET A 63 -1.54 -10.65 -11.84
CA MET A 63 -0.40 -10.44 -10.96
C MET A 63 -0.94 -10.00 -9.60
N ASP A 64 -0.88 -10.89 -8.62
CA ASP A 64 -1.42 -10.60 -7.29
C ASP A 64 -0.50 -9.67 -6.49
N GLY A 65 -0.98 -9.26 -5.31
CA GLY A 65 -0.22 -8.34 -4.47
C GLY A 65 1.11 -8.90 -3.98
N TRP A 66 1.21 -10.22 -3.82
CA TRP A 66 2.45 -10.89 -3.42
C TRP A 66 3.54 -10.72 -4.48
N GLU A 67 3.18 -10.99 -5.75
CA GLU A 67 4.12 -10.88 -6.85
C GLU A 67 4.50 -9.42 -7.10
N ALA A 68 3.53 -8.51 -7.06
CA ALA A 68 3.80 -7.09 -7.20
C ALA A 68 4.77 -6.62 -6.11
N THR A 69 4.55 -7.04 -4.86
CA THR A 69 5.43 -6.70 -3.74
C THR A 69 6.85 -7.22 -3.98
N ARG A 70 6.98 -8.48 -4.41
CA ARG A 70 8.31 -9.05 -4.70
C ARG A 70 9.04 -8.25 -5.77
N ARG A 71 8.35 -7.86 -6.84
CA ARG A 71 8.94 -7.07 -7.91
C ARG A 71 9.39 -5.70 -7.45
N LEU A 72 8.58 -5.04 -6.63
CA LEU A 72 8.92 -3.71 -6.10
C LEU A 72 10.10 -3.79 -5.14
N LYS A 73 10.17 -4.84 -4.33
CA LYS A 73 11.28 -5.01 -3.38
C LYS A 73 12.57 -5.47 -4.06
N ALA A 74 12.48 -6.04 -5.26
CA ALA A 74 13.64 -6.42 -6.04
C ALA A 74 14.25 -5.26 -6.82
N ASP A 75 13.49 -4.18 -7.06
CA ASP A 75 13.95 -3.02 -7.83
C ASP A 75 14.58 -1.99 -6.91
N GLU A 76 15.81 -1.57 -7.23
CA GLU A 76 16.55 -0.60 -6.41
C GLU A 76 15.81 0.72 -6.21
N SER A 77 15.03 1.13 -7.21
CA SER A 77 14.34 2.42 -7.15
C SER A 77 13.09 2.40 -6.28
N THR A 78 12.56 1.22 -5.95
CA THR A 78 11.32 1.10 -5.18
C THR A 78 11.46 0.26 -3.91
N ARG A 79 12.55 -0.46 -3.73
CA ARG A 79 12.68 -1.38 -2.58
C ARG A 79 12.62 -0.69 -1.22
N HIS A 80 12.93 0.59 -1.16
CA HIS A 80 12.89 1.36 0.10
C HIS A 80 11.49 1.84 0.46
N ILE A 81 10.53 1.73 -0.47
CA ILE A 81 9.16 2.21 -0.24
C ILE A 81 8.45 1.23 0.69
N PRO A 82 7.92 1.68 1.85
CA PRO A 82 7.17 0.77 2.72
C PRO A 82 5.90 0.28 2.05
N ILE A 83 5.64 -1.01 2.19
CA ILE A 83 4.45 -1.65 1.63
C ILE A 83 3.65 -2.23 2.78
N VAL A 84 2.42 -1.73 2.94
CA VAL A 84 1.46 -2.23 3.93
C VAL A 84 0.48 -3.13 3.19
N ALA A 85 0.49 -4.41 3.52
CA ALA A 85 -0.41 -5.37 2.89
C ALA A 85 -1.82 -5.26 3.47
N LEU A 86 -2.83 -5.29 2.60
CA LEU A 86 -4.22 -5.42 3.01
C LEU A 86 -4.61 -6.87 2.79
N THR A 87 -5.00 -7.57 3.84
CA THR A 87 -5.33 -9.00 3.76
C THR A 87 -6.72 -9.26 4.32
N GLY A 88 -7.48 -10.12 3.64
CA GLY A 88 -8.82 -10.52 4.08
C GLY A 88 -8.81 -11.54 5.20
N HIS A 89 -7.66 -12.09 5.55
CA HIS A 89 -7.56 -13.14 6.55
C HIS A 89 -6.46 -12.85 7.56
N ALA A 90 -6.81 -12.93 8.84
CA ALA A 90 -5.86 -12.77 9.93
C ALA A 90 -5.12 -14.07 10.25
N LEU A 91 -5.09 -15.04 9.34
CA LEU A 91 -4.42 -16.31 9.53
C LEU A 91 -2.91 -16.14 9.50
N ALA A 92 -2.23 -16.87 10.36
CA ALA A 92 -0.77 -16.81 10.48
C ALA A 92 -0.07 -17.02 9.13
N GLY A 93 -0.59 -17.92 8.30
CA GLY A 93 -0.03 -18.18 6.97
C GLY A 93 -0.04 -16.96 6.05
N ALA A 94 -1.10 -16.16 6.11
CA ALA A 94 -1.20 -14.94 5.31
C ALA A 94 -0.16 -13.91 5.76
N SER A 95 -0.01 -13.71 7.07
CA SER A 95 0.99 -12.79 7.62
C SER A 95 2.41 -13.20 7.25
N GLU A 96 2.70 -14.50 7.35
CA GLU A 96 4.02 -15.03 7.00
C GLU A 96 4.31 -14.86 5.51
N GLY A 97 3.31 -15.11 4.66
CA GLY A 97 3.45 -14.92 3.24
C GLY A 97 3.72 -13.47 2.88
N ALA A 98 3.02 -12.54 3.53
CA ALA A 98 3.24 -11.12 3.32
C ALA A 98 4.67 -10.73 3.68
N LYS A 99 5.19 -11.22 4.79
CA LYS A 99 6.58 -10.97 5.20
C LYS A 99 7.57 -11.56 4.20
N LYS A 100 7.33 -12.78 3.74
CA LYS A 100 8.20 -13.44 2.75
C LYS A 100 8.23 -12.69 1.42
N ALA A 101 7.11 -12.09 1.04
CA ALA A 101 7.04 -11.27 -0.17
C ALA A 101 7.75 -9.94 -0.02
N GLY A 102 8.02 -9.51 1.23
CA GLY A 102 8.71 -8.26 1.52
C GLY A 102 7.84 -7.14 2.03
N CYS A 103 6.60 -7.43 2.41
CA CYS A 103 5.74 -6.40 3.01
C CYS A 103 6.30 -5.96 4.36
N ASP A 104 6.23 -4.66 4.61
CA ASP A 104 6.78 -4.07 5.84
C ASP A 104 5.78 -4.12 6.98
N SER A 105 4.48 -4.18 6.67
CA SER A 105 3.40 -4.29 7.64
C SER A 105 2.19 -4.88 6.97
N PHE A 106 1.14 -5.17 7.74
CA PHE A 106 -0.13 -5.63 7.18
C PHE A 106 -1.29 -5.14 8.03
N VAL A 107 -2.45 -4.98 7.37
CA VAL A 107 -3.71 -4.61 8.01
C VAL A 107 -4.76 -5.60 7.54
N THR A 108 -5.51 -6.15 8.49
CA THR A 108 -6.56 -7.13 8.18
C THR A 108 -7.85 -6.43 7.77
N LYS A 109 -8.44 -6.87 6.67
CA LYS A 109 -9.78 -6.41 6.27
C LYS A 109 -10.87 -7.20 6.99
N PRO A 110 -12.01 -6.61 7.29
CA PRO A 110 -12.29 -5.19 7.12
C PRO A 110 -11.57 -4.35 8.17
N CYS A 111 -11.07 -3.20 7.78
CA CYS A 111 -10.43 -2.28 8.72
C CYS A 111 -11.16 -0.94 8.70
N LEU A 112 -11.21 -0.29 9.85
CA LEU A 112 -11.77 1.05 9.92
C LEU A 112 -10.80 2.03 9.26
N PRO A 113 -11.30 3.03 8.53
CA PRO A 113 -10.41 4.03 7.91
C PRO A 113 -9.47 4.71 8.90
N ASP A 114 -9.92 4.96 10.13
CA ASP A 114 -9.06 5.54 11.17
C ASP A 114 -7.87 4.65 11.47
N ASP A 115 -8.08 3.35 11.59
CA ASP A 115 -7.01 2.38 11.87
C ASP A 115 -6.00 2.32 10.73
N LEU A 116 -6.51 2.42 9.49
CA LEU A 116 -5.64 2.44 8.31
C LEU A 116 -4.74 3.67 8.32
N VAL A 117 -5.30 4.84 8.61
CA VAL A 117 -4.53 6.10 8.66
C VAL A 117 -3.47 6.03 9.75
N VAL A 118 -3.81 5.46 10.92
CA VAL A 118 -2.84 5.30 12.02
C VAL A 118 -1.66 4.44 11.55
N GLU A 119 -1.94 3.33 10.88
CA GLU A 119 -0.87 2.45 10.41
C GLU A 119 -0.01 3.11 9.32
N VAL A 120 -0.64 3.85 8.40
CA VAL A 120 0.08 4.59 7.37
C VAL A 120 1.04 5.59 8.00
N ARG A 121 0.56 6.37 8.98
CA ARG A 121 1.40 7.35 9.67
C ARG A 121 2.53 6.69 10.42
N ARG A 122 2.25 5.58 11.09
CA ARG A 122 3.28 4.84 11.82
C ARG A 122 4.38 4.37 10.89
N MET A 123 4.02 3.81 9.74
CA MET A 123 5.00 3.30 8.77
C MET A 123 5.80 4.41 8.12
N LEU A 124 5.16 5.55 7.84
CA LEU A 124 5.88 6.71 7.30
C LEU A 124 6.92 7.24 8.28
N ASN A 125 6.59 7.25 9.56
CA ASN A 125 7.52 7.70 10.59
C ASN A 125 8.71 6.76 10.75
N THR A 126 8.48 5.44 10.70
CA THR A 126 9.57 4.47 10.81
C THR A 126 10.44 4.41 9.56
N ALA A 127 9.89 4.75 8.40
CA ALA A 127 10.62 4.72 7.13
C ALA A 127 11.52 5.93 6.94
N LYS A 128 11.30 7.01 7.68
CA LYS A 128 12.15 8.21 7.58
C LYS A 128 13.50 7.94 8.18
N PRO A 129 14.58 8.34 7.51
CA PRO A 129 15.91 8.29 8.12
C PRO A 129 15.93 9.21 9.34
N ALA A 130 16.60 8.76 10.35
CA ALA A 130 16.72 9.51 11.59
C ALA A 130 17.46 10.83 11.36
#